data_78c181c10fed10d3fef44c6cd5d7c71e
#
_entry.id   78c181c10fed10d3fef44c6cd5d7c71e
#
_cell.length_a   1.000
_cell.length_b   1.000
_cell.length_c   1.000
_cell.angle_alpha   90.00
_cell.angle_beta   90.00
_cell.angle_gamma   90.00
#
_symmetry.space_group_name_H-M   'P 1'
#
loop_
_entity.id
_entity.type
_entity.pdbx_description
1 polymer ?
#
loop_
_entity_poly.entity_id
_entity_poly.type
_entity_poly.pdbx_seq_one_letter_code
_entity_poly.pdbx_strand_id
1 'polypeptide(L)'
;MGRELLIKSFPRIHITLIGMNDNGYRINGGIGFSIDTPAMIFDFGSSEGIEITDKRRRKFTEEELNRLQITLKNVRKQKKFVIGMSCTIESEILPHFGLGSNTTIYLSCIEALFLLNDVTYTREEIISLSTRGGTSGIGINTYFDGGFIFDVGIKNENDALEPSSIADRKGRKPLVIYRGKLPDWKVGICIPKDLRGKSEQEEIVFFDKYCPIEKTYVGDILYESIYGITSAIIEYDYNVFCKSINAIQQTRWKYLERSLYGIEIIELEQKIRQLGADCVGMSSLGPSLFFLGENIDKIIASLREEMMGIECYSSKLNNQGRLITYA
;
A
#
# COMPACT_ATOMS: atom_id res chain seq x y z
N MET A 1 -29.76 20.86 2.45
CA MET A 1 -29.35 19.50 2.79
C MET A 1 -27.84 19.40 2.58
N GLY A 2 -27.09 18.92 3.55
CA GLY A 2 -25.65 18.69 3.38
C GLY A 2 -25.43 17.61 2.33
N ARG A 3 -24.34 17.71 1.56
CA ARG A 3 -23.95 16.64 0.64
C ARG A 3 -23.36 15.48 1.44
N GLU A 4 -23.71 14.28 1.10
CA GLU A 4 -23.17 13.04 1.66
C GLU A 4 -22.62 12.19 0.52
N LEU A 5 -21.49 11.56 0.76
CA LEU A 5 -20.89 10.64 -0.21
C LEU A 5 -20.11 9.53 0.52
N LEU A 6 -20.04 8.38 -0.13
CA LEU A 6 -19.29 7.24 0.32
C LEU A 6 -18.14 6.97 -0.66
N ILE A 7 -16.93 6.79 -0.13
CA ILE A 7 -15.80 6.29 -0.91
C ILE A 7 -15.45 4.90 -0.39
N LYS A 8 -15.54 3.90 -1.27
CA LYS A 8 -14.99 2.58 -1.04
C LYS A 8 -13.66 2.48 -1.76
N SER A 9 -12.60 2.25 -1.04
CA SER A 9 -11.26 2.07 -1.60
C SER A 9 -10.68 0.71 -1.27
N PHE A 10 -9.70 0.32 -2.04
CA PHE A 10 -9.14 -1.01 -2.04
C PHE A 10 -7.69 -1.01 -1.54
N PRO A 11 -7.27 -2.04 -0.81
CA PRO A 11 -5.90 -2.16 -0.35
C PRO A 11 -4.97 -2.50 -1.52
N ARG A 12 -3.70 -2.25 -1.28
CA ARG A 12 -2.66 -2.65 -2.22
C ARG A 12 -1.65 -3.59 -1.57
N ILE A 13 -1.17 -4.53 -2.34
CA ILE A 13 0.03 -5.29 -2.04
C ILE A 13 1.23 -4.56 -2.65
N HIS A 14 2.22 -4.27 -1.83
CA HIS A 14 3.49 -3.74 -2.27
C HIS A 14 4.52 -4.87 -2.24
N ILE A 15 4.87 -5.41 -3.40
CA ILE A 15 5.72 -6.61 -3.49
C ILE A 15 7.13 -6.27 -2.99
N THR A 16 7.73 -5.21 -3.55
CA THR A 16 9.07 -4.75 -3.14
C THR A 16 9.35 -3.32 -3.57
N LEU A 17 10.22 -2.62 -2.84
CA LEU A 17 10.96 -1.47 -3.34
C LEU A 17 12.11 -1.94 -4.24
N ILE A 18 12.56 -1.10 -5.17
CA ILE A 18 13.54 -1.47 -6.19
C ILE A 18 14.85 -0.69 -6.01
N GLY A 19 14.83 0.61 -6.35
CA GLY A 19 16.02 1.44 -6.40
C GLY A 19 16.42 2.00 -5.04
N MET A 20 16.86 1.13 -4.13
CA MET A 20 17.26 1.51 -2.78
C MET A 20 18.78 1.75 -2.67
N ASN A 21 19.44 2.08 -3.79
CA ASN A 21 20.81 2.55 -3.88
C ASN A 21 20.84 4.06 -4.18
N ASP A 22 21.90 4.75 -3.80
CA ASP A 22 22.07 6.21 -3.91
C ASP A 22 22.75 6.67 -5.20
N ASN A 23 23.47 5.80 -5.88
CA ASN A 23 24.30 6.11 -7.04
C ASN A 23 23.67 5.74 -8.40
N GLY A 24 22.32 5.59 -8.45
CA GLY A 24 21.57 5.29 -9.65
C GLY A 24 21.07 6.55 -10.38
N TYR A 25 20.61 6.40 -11.63
CA TYR A 25 19.90 7.47 -12.35
C TYR A 25 18.56 7.85 -11.70
N ARG A 26 17.98 6.89 -11.02
CA ARG A 26 16.72 6.99 -10.29
C ARG A 26 16.86 6.30 -8.93
N ILE A 27 16.05 6.74 -7.98
CA ILE A 27 15.97 6.14 -6.64
C ILE A 27 14.53 5.76 -6.32
N ASN A 28 14.36 4.84 -5.38
CA ASN A 28 13.06 4.34 -4.96
C ASN A 28 12.34 3.56 -6.07
N GLY A 29 11.00 3.66 -6.10
CA GLY A 29 10.18 2.88 -7.03
C GLY A 29 9.86 1.51 -6.49
N GLY A 30 8.97 0.81 -7.18
CA GLY A 30 8.51 -0.50 -6.73
C GLY A 30 7.53 -1.14 -7.69
N ILE A 31 7.12 -2.34 -7.32
CA ILE A 31 6.06 -3.09 -7.97
C ILE A 31 5.00 -3.51 -6.96
N GLY A 32 3.76 -3.58 -7.43
CA GLY A 32 2.65 -3.99 -6.60
C GLY A 32 1.32 -3.96 -7.32
N PHE A 33 0.29 -4.38 -6.64
CA PHE A 33 -1.04 -4.54 -7.22
C PHE A 33 -2.16 -4.28 -6.21
N SER A 34 -3.37 -4.02 -6.71
CA SER A 34 -4.57 -3.85 -5.90
C SER A 34 -5.27 -5.18 -5.66
N ILE A 35 -5.92 -5.30 -4.50
CA ILE A 35 -6.80 -6.42 -4.13
C ILE A 35 -8.15 -5.88 -3.68
N ASP A 36 -9.21 -6.71 -3.69
CA ASP A 36 -10.58 -6.23 -3.41
C ASP A 36 -10.97 -6.29 -1.93
N THR A 37 -10.30 -7.12 -1.13
CA THR A 37 -10.64 -7.40 0.26
C THR A 37 -9.39 -7.48 1.14
N PRO A 38 -9.42 -6.93 2.38
CA PRO A 38 -10.48 -6.14 3.00
C PRO A 38 -10.53 -4.71 2.44
N ALA A 39 -11.70 -4.19 2.13
CA ALA A 39 -11.84 -2.81 1.63
C ALA A 39 -11.92 -1.79 2.79
N MET A 40 -11.63 -0.53 2.49
CA MET A 40 -11.86 0.61 3.38
C MET A 40 -13.09 1.38 2.91
N ILE A 41 -13.96 1.69 3.85
CA ILE A 41 -15.17 2.47 3.62
C ILE A 41 -15.04 3.79 4.35
N PHE A 42 -15.28 4.85 3.64
CA PHE A 42 -15.28 6.21 4.15
C PHE A 42 -16.66 6.81 3.91
N ASP A 43 -17.29 7.24 5.00
CA ASP A 43 -18.54 7.97 4.95
C ASP A 43 -18.24 9.46 5.19
N PHE A 44 -18.60 10.29 4.23
CA PHE A 44 -18.31 11.72 4.24
C PHE A 44 -19.58 12.54 4.22
N GLY A 45 -19.64 13.54 5.09
CA GLY A 45 -20.71 14.55 5.12
C GLY A 45 -20.15 15.97 5.12
N SER A 46 -20.97 16.91 4.67
CA SER A 46 -20.66 18.35 4.80
C SER A 46 -20.63 18.77 6.26
N SER A 47 -19.61 19.52 6.67
CA SER A 47 -19.47 20.09 8.02
C SER A 47 -18.90 21.50 7.94
N GLU A 48 -18.97 22.26 9.03
CA GLU A 48 -18.30 23.57 9.14
C GLU A 48 -16.78 23.43 9.26
N GLY A 49 -16.33 22.37 9.95
CA GLY A 49 -14.92 22.08 10.23
C GLY A 49 -14.36 20.87 9.47
N ILE A 50 -13.27 20.34 9.98
CA ILE A 50 -12.71 19.04 9.60
C ILE A 50 -12.84 18.12 10.80
N GLU A 51 -13.72 17.16 10.70
CA GLU A 51 -14.06 16.20 11.74
C GLU A 51 -13.76 14.79 11.25
N ILE A 52 -12.99 14.00 12.02
CA ILE A 52 -12.62 12.64 11.63
C ILE A 52 -12.92 11.70 12.79
N THR A 53 -13.73 10.68 12.51
CA THR A 53 -14.05 9.59 13.42
C THR A 53 -13.44 8.30 12.88
N ASP A 54 -12.40 7.81 13.54
CA ASP A 54 -11.77 6.53 13.19
C ASP A 54 -12.42 5.40 14.02
N LYS A 55 -13.21 4.54 13.37
CA LYS A 55 -13.91 3.39 14.00
C LYS A 55 -13.11 2.10 13.90
N ARG A 56 -11.91 2.09 13.32
CA ARG A 56 -11.09 0.90 13.20
C ARG A 56 -10.70 0.36 14.58
N ARG A 57 -10.47 -0.92 14.69
CA ARG A 57 -10.02 -1.58 15.93
C ARG A 57 -8.68 -1.00 16.44
N ARG A 58 -7.72 -0.77 15.54
CA ARG A 58 -6.50 0.04 15.79
C ARG A 58 -6.67 1.34 15.03
N LYS A 59 -6.77 2.41 15.78
CA LYS A 59 -6.95 3.77 15.26
C LYS A 59 -5.61 4.42 14.97
N PHE A 60 -5.64 5.52 14.27
CA PHE A 60 -4.53 6.46 14.27
C PHE A 60 -4.18 6.91 15.69
N THR A 61 -2.91 7.16 15.91
CA THR A 61 -2.47 7.91 17.10
C THR A 61 -2.99 9.34 17.03
N GLU A 62 -3.02 10.03 18.17
CA GLU A 62 -3.41 11.46 18.19
C GLU A 62 -2.52 12.31 17.27
N GLU A 63 -1.23 11.99 17.20
CA GLU A 63 -0.29 12.68 16.33
C GLU A 63 -0.59 12.46 14.84
N GLU A 64 -0.86 11.22 14.43
CA GLU A 64 -1.22 10.89 13.04
C GLU A 64 -2.54 11.55 12.64
N LEU A 65 -3.53 11.51 13.53
CA LEU A 65 -4.81 12.16 13.32
C LEU A 65 -4.66 13.68 13.17
N ASN A 66 -3.84 14.27 14.03
CA ASN A 66 -3.53 15.70 14.01
C ASN A 66 -2.84 16.11 12.69
N ARG A 67 -1.87 15.31 12.21
CA ARG A 67 -1.20 15.56 10.92
C ARG A 67 -2.19 15.48 9.76
N LEU A 68 -3.08 14.51 9.75
CA LEU A 68 -4.12 14.42 8.74
C LEU A 68 -5.04 15.65 8.77
N GLN A 69 -5.52 16.05 9.94
CA GLN A 69 -6.37 17.25 10.10
C GLN A 69 -5.67 18.54 9.67
N ILE A 70 -4.39 18.70 9.99
CA ILE A 70 -3.58 19.85 9.55
C ILE A 70 -3.48 19.86 8.03
N THR A 71 -3.18 18.74 7.43
CA THR A 71 -3.11 18.62 5.96
C THR A 71 -4.43 19.03 5.31
N LEU A 72 -5.55 18.51 5.81
CA LEU A 72 -6.87 18.83 5.26
C LEU A 72 -7.28 20.29 5.46
N LYS A 73 -6.95 20.88 6.62
CA LYS A 73 -7.15 22.32 6.87
C LYS A 73 -6.32 23.18 5.90
N ASN A 74 -5.08 22.77 5.62
CA ASN A 74 -4.21 23.46 4.66
C ASN A 74 -4.77 23.34 3.22
N VAL A 75 -5.22 22.16 2.81
CA VAL A 75 -5.89 21.97 1.51
C VAL A 75 -7.11 22.86 1.41
N ARG A 76 -7.99 22.86 2.43
CA ARG A 76 -9.19 23.70 2.48
C ARG A 76 -8.84 25.17 2.32
N LYS A 77 -7.83 25.66 3.04
CA LYS A 77 -7.35 27.04 2.96
C LYS A 77 -6.78 27.38 1.58
N GLN A 78 -5.91 26.52 1.06
CA GLN A 78 -5.24 26.71 -0.24
C GLN A 78 -6.24 26.75 -1.40
N LYS A 79 -7.26 25.90 -1.35
CA LYS A 79 -8.30 25.79 -2.39
C LYS A 79 -9.49 26.74 -2.13
N LYS A 80 -9.49 27.46 -1.01
CA LYS A 80 -10.58 28.36 -0.59
C LYS A 80 -11.93 27.65 -0.49
N PHE A 81 -11.92 26.37 -0.07
CA PHE A 81 -13.16 25.61 0.14
C PHE A 81 -13.97 26.18 1.30
N VAL A 82 -15.23 26.45 1.04
CA VAL A 82 -16.18 26.96 2.03
C VAL A 82 -16.65 25.84 2.95
N ILE A 83 -17.02 24.71 2.35
CA ILE A 83 -17.53 23.53 3.06
C ILE A 83 -16.35 22.74 3.62
N GLY A 84 -16.43 22.40 4.90
CA GLY A 84 -15.57 21.40 5.51
C GLY A 84 -16.13 20.01 5.36
N MET A 85 -15.67 19.06 6.15
CA MET A 85 -16.15 17.68 6.08
C MET A 85 -16.19 17.00 7.45
N SER A 86 -17.19 16.15 7.65
CA SER A 86 -17.11 15.03 8.60
C SER A 86 -16.69 13.77 7.83
N CYS A 87 -15.88 12.94 8.46
CA CYS A 87 -15.41 11.67 7.89
C CYS A 87 -15.51 10.58 8.94
N THR A 88 -16.20 9.47 8.61
CA THR A 88 -16.14 8.23 9.39
C THR A 88 -15.32 7.22 8.61
N ILE A 89 -14.29 6.64 9.25
CA ILE A 89 -13.42 5.61 8.67
C ILE A 89 -13.83 4.26 9.23
N GLU A 90 -14.30 3.36 8.36
CA GLU A 90 -14.63 1.98 8.69
C GLU A 90 -13.74 1.02 7.88
N SER A 91 -13.00 0.16 8.55
CA SER A 91 -12.11 -0.79 7.89
C SER A 91 -11.58 -1.83 8.86
N GLU A 92 -11.34 -3.03 8.34
CA GLU A 92 -10.54 -4.05 9.01
C GLU A 92 -9.04 -3.90 8.77
N ILE A 93 -8.64 -3.03 7.83
CA ILE A 93 -7.24 -2.74 7.56
C ILE A 93 -6.66 -1.90 8.69
N LEU A 94 -5.67 -2.47 9.36
CA LEU A 94 -4.97 -1.79 10.43
C LEU A 94 -3.91 -0.82 9.86
N PRO A 95 -3.66 0.32 10.53
CA PRO A 95 -2.57 1.20 10.14
C PRO A 95 -1.22 0.49 10.30
N HIS A 96 -0.29 0.78 9.39
CA HIS A 96 1.08 0.23 9.39
C HIS A 96 1.22 -1.29 9.18
N PHE A 97 0.22 -1.94 8.62
CA PHE A 97 0.28 -3.39 8.32
C PHE A 97 0.66 -3.70 6.86
N GLY A 98 1.22 -2.74 6.14
CA GLY A 98 1.74 -2.98 4.79
C GLY A 98 0.67 -3.00 3.68
N LEU A 99 -0.59 -2.65 3.97
CA LEU A 99 -1.71 -2.67 3.01
C LEU A 99 -2.09 -1.29 2.43
N GLY A 100 -1.34 -0.26 2.73
CA GLY A 100 -1.48 1.07 2.12
C GLY A 100 -2.53 1.99 2.72
N SER A 101 -3.05 1.68 3.92
CA SER A 101 -4.14 2.42 4.56
C SER A 101 -3.91 3.93 4.68
N ASN A 102 -2.72 4.36 5.09
CA ASN A 102 -2.44 5.80 5.26
C ASN A 102 -2.56 6.57 3.95
N THR A 103 -1.98 6.05 2.85
CA THR A 103 -2.09 6.69 1.54
C THR A 103 -3.55 6.80 1.10
N THR A 104 -4.30 5.72 1.26
CA THR A 104 -5.73 5.66 0.92
C THR A 104 -6.55 6.68 1.70
N ILE A 105 -6.32 6.82 3.02
CA ILE A 105 -7.05 7.77 3.86
C ILE A 105 -6.79 9.21 3.41
N TYR A 106 -5.52 9.58 3.20
CA TYR A 106 -5.19 10.94 2.74
C TYR A 106 -5.84 11.26 1.39
N LEU A 107 -5.74 10.34 0.43
CA LEU A 107 -6.33 10.53 -0.91
C LEU A 107 -7.86 10.65 -0.82
N SER A 108 -8.54 9.76 -0.09
CA SER A 108 -9.99 9.77 0.05
C SER A 108 -10.50 11.04 0.72
N CYS A 109 -9.85 11.49 1.81
CA CYS A 109 -10.25 12.71 2.50
C CYS A 109 -10.06 13.97 1.65
N ILE A 110 -8.95 14.06 0.90
CA ILE A 110 -8.72 15.21 0.03
C ILE A 110 -9.70 15.19 -1.15
N GLU A 111 -9.91 14.04 -1.79
CA GLU A 111 -10.87 13.89 -2.88
C GLU A 111 -12.29 14.26 -2.43
N ALA A 112 -12.70 13.82 -1.23
CA ALA A 112 -13.99 14.17 -0.64
C ALA A 112 -14.16 15.67 -0.44
N LEU A 113 -13.12 16.41 -0.01
CA LEU A 113 -13.19 17.87 0.09
C LEU A 113 -13.51 18.54 -1.25
N PHE A 114 -12.92 18.09 -2.35
CA PHE A 114 -13.25 18.61 -3.69
C PHE A 114 -14.70 18.30 -4.06
N LEU A 115 -15.14 17.06 -3.84
CA LEU A 115 -16.49 16.60 -4.17
C LEU A 115 -17.57 17.33 -3.36
N LEU A 116 -17.36 17.51 -2.06
CA LEU A 116 -18.29 18.24 -1.19
C LEU A 116 -18.42 19.72 -1.57
N ASN A 117 -17.36 20.30 -2.10
CA ASN A 117 -17.35 21.69 -2.57
C ASN A 117 -17.73 21.86 -4.05
N ASP A 118 -18.06 20.78 -4.76
CA ASP A 118 -18.42 20.80 -6.19
C ASP A 118 -17.31 21.36 -7.10
N VAL A 119 -16.07 21.07 -6.74
CA VAL A 119 -14.90 21.53 -7.47
C VAL A 119 -14.30 20.36 -8.25
N THR A 120 -14.10 20.58 -9.54
CA THR A 120 -13.39 19.62 -10.40
C THR A 120 -11.91 19.53 -10.00
N TYR A 121 -11.32 18.37 -10.17
CA TYR A 121 -9.92 18.11 -9.85
C TYR A 121 -9.27 17.17 -10.85
N THR A 122 -7.95 17.19 -10.89
CA THR A 122 -7.15 16.16 -11.55
C THR A 122 -6.60 15.18 -10.53
N ARG A 123 -6.28 13.98 -10.99
CA ARG A 123 -5.58 12.97 -10.20
C ARG A 123 -4.27 13.54 -9.61
N GLU A 124 -3.50 14.21 -10.44
CA GLU A 124 -2.21 14.80 -10.09
C GLU A 124 -2.35 15.83 -8.97
N GLU A 125 -3.44 16.58 -8.99
CA GLU A 125 -3.76 17.56 -7.96
C GLU A 125 -4.03 16.89 -6.61
N ILE A 126 -4.89 15.87 -6.56
CA ILE A 126 -5.16 15.10 -5.33
C ILE A 126 -3.88 14.45 -4.80
N ILE A 127 -3.09 13.82 -5.68
CA ILE A 127 -1.81 13.20 -5.29
C ILE A 127 -0.84 14.26 -4.74
N SER A 128 -0.74 15.41 -5.36
CA SER A 128 0.15 16.48 -4.92
C SER A 128 -0.23 17.01 -3.54
N LEU A 129 -1.51 17.24 -3.31
CA LEU A 129 -2.02 17.74 -2.04
C LEU A 129 -1.91 16.72 -0.91
N SER A 130 -1.91 15.43 -1.24
CA SER A 130 -1.77 14.35 -0.24
C SER A 130 -0.36 14.20 0.33
N THR A 131 0.64 14.80 -0.31
CA THR A 131 2.08 14.60 -0.01
C THR A 131 2.53 13.12 -0.05
N ARG A 132 1.70 12.23 -0.59
CA ARG A 132 1.98 10.79 -0.66
C ARG A 132 2.68 10.41 -1.97
N GLY A 133 3.29 9.21 -1.99
CA GLY A 133 4.00 8.70 -3.16
C GLY A 133 5.47 9.14 -3.25
N GLY A 134 6.08 9.57 -2.13
CA GLY A 134 7.48 10.02 -2.12
C GLY A 134 8.50 8.91 -2.36
N THR A 135 8.19 7.66 -2.01
CA THR A 135 9.10 6.50 -2.17
C THR A 135 8.63 5.58 -3.30
N SER A 136 7.33 5.33 -3.43
CA SER A 136 6.76 4.46 -4.47
C SER A 136 5.40 4.98 -4.93
N GLY A 137 5.13 4.84 -6.20
CA GLY A 137 3.87 5.21 -6.84
C GLY A 137 2.74 4.18 -6.69
N ILE A 138 2.99 3.01 -6.09
CA ILE A 138 2.00 1.91 -6.10
C ILE A 138 0.69 2.36 -5.45
N GLY A 139 0.72 2.81 -4.19
CA GLY A 139 -0.49 3.18 -3.45
C GLY A 139 -1.28 4.32 -4.08
N ILE A 140 -0.61 5.36 -4.57
CA ILE A 140 -1.27 6.51 -5.21
C ILE A 140 -1.88 6.15 -6.57
N ASN A 141 -1.33 5.17 -7.29
CA ASN A 141 -1.85 4.77 -8.59
C ASN A 141 -2.94 3.70 -8.46
N THR A 142 -2.76 2.70 -7.60
CA THR A 142 -3.81 1.68 -7.37
C THR A 142 -5.07 2.27 -6.75
N TYR A 143 -4.98 3.36 -5.99
CA TYR A 143 -6.16 4.08 -5.49
C TYR A 143 -7.10 4.53 -6.62
N PHE A 144 -6.54 5.11 -7.70
CA PHE A 144 -7.34 5.61 -8.81
C PHE A 144 -7.74 4.53 -9.81
N ASP A 145 -6.84 3.59 -10.12
CA ASP A 145 -6.99 2.66 -11.25
C ASP A 145 -7.15 1.19 -10.86
N GLY A 146 -6.75 0.81 -9.64
CA GLY A 146 -6.51 -0.61 -9.33
C GLY A 146 -5.35 -1.18 -10.15
N GLY A 147 -5.41 -2.47 -10.45
CA GLY A 147 -4.47 -3.14 -11.34
C GLY A 147 -3.07 -3.33 -10.78
N PHE A 148 -2.15 -3.71 -11.65
CA PHE A 148 -0.72 -3.83 -11.40
C PHE A 148 0.00 -2.56 -11.80
N ILE A 149 0.94 -2.14 -10.96
CA ILE A 149 1.75 -0.94 -11.15
C ILE A 149 3.22 -1.30 -11.01
N PHE A 150 4.02 -0.86 -11.99
CA PHE A 150 5.46 -0.85 -11.92
C PHE A 150 5.98 0.58 -12.09
N ASP A 151 6.62 1.11 -11.08
CA ASP A 151 7.26 2.41 -11.13
C ASP A 151 8.78 2.31 -10.86
N VAL A 152 9.54 3.16 -11.49
CA VAL A 152 10.99 3.27 -11.33
C VAL A 152 11.41 4.47 -10.47
N GLY A 153 10.55 4.84 -9.53
CA GLY A 153 10.82 5.92 -8.60
C GLY A 153 10.99 7.29 -9.25
N ILE A 154 11.77 8.13 -8.63
CA ILE A 154 12.06 9.50 -9.08
C ILE A 154 13.46 9.61 -9.65
N LYS A 155 13.71 10.64 -10.50
CA LYS A 155 15.05 11.01 -10.90
C LYS A 155 15.89 11.32 -9.67
N ASN A 156 17.09 10.75 -9.60
CA ASN A 156 18.01 11.01 -8.50
C ASN A 156 18.63 12.42 -8.64
N GLU A 157 18.42 13.25 -7.66
CA GLU A 157 19.00 14.60 -7.55
C GLU A 157 19.76 14.72 -6.21
N ASN A 158 20.40 13.63 -5.78
CA ASN A 158 21.06 13.46 -4.48
C ASN A 158 20.08 13.50 -3.30
N ASP A 159 18.88 12.98 -3.51
CA ASP A 159 17.87 12.87 -2.46
C ASP A 159 18.21 11.74 -1.49
N ALA A 160 17.83 11.92 -0.24
CA ALA A 160 17.89 10.86 0.76
C ALA A 160 16.90 9.72 0.45
N LEU A 161 17.30 8.50 0.79
CA LEU A 161 16.41 7.33 0.75
C LEU A 161 15.61 7.30 2.04
N GLU A 162 14.35 7.70 1.96
CA GLU A 162 13.47 7.92 3.11
C GLU A 162 12.13 7.22 2.92
N PRO A 163 11.44 6.81 4.01
CA PRO A 163 10.08 6.32 3.93
C PRO A 163 9.12 7.40 3.42
N SER A 164 8.03 6.98 2.76
CA SER A 164 7.10 7.89 2.10
C SER A 164 6.34 8.83 3.04
N SER A 165 6.40 8.59 4.35
CA SER A 165 5.77 9.43 5.37
C SER A 165 6.46 10.76 5.56
N ILE A 166 7.79 10.81 5.35
CA ILE A 166 8.62 12.01 5.55
C ILE A 166 9.29 12.52 4.27
N ALA A 167 9.32 11.71 3.20
CA ALA A 167 10.02 12.04 1.96
C ALA A 167 9.40 13.27 1.27
N ASP A 168 10.05 14.43 1.40
CA ASP A 168 9.72 15.62 0.62
C ASP A 168 10.40 15.56 -0.75
N ARG A 169 9.65 15.24 -1.76
CA ARG A 169 10.13 15.14 -3.16
C ARG A 169 9.86 16.40 -3.97
N LYS A 170 9.52 17.52 -3.35
CA LYS A 170 9.28 18.82 -4.03
C LYS A 170 8.33 18.69 -5.23
N GLY A 171 7.26 17.90 -5.07
CA GLY A 171 6.26 17.64 -6.11
C GLY A 171 6.64 16.61 -7.17
N ARG A 172 7.87 16.07 -7.18
CA ARG A 172 8.27 14.98 -8.08
C ARG A 172 7.52 13.70 -7.73
N LYS A 173 7.05 12.98 -8.74
CA LYS A 173 6.29 11.74 -8.58
C LYS A 173 7.05 10.57 -9.21
N PRO A 174 6.89 9.35 -8.66
CA PRO A 174 7.43 8.16 -9.27
C PRO A 174 6.96 7.99 -10.71
N LEU A 175 7.90 7.66 -11.59
CA LEU A 175 7.62 7.39 -12.99
C LEU A 175 7.08 5.97 -13.14
N VAL A 176 5.80 5.86 -13.43
CA VAL A 176 5.19 4.57 -13.77
C VAL A 176 5.59 4.19 -15.19
N ILE A 177 6.25 3.05 -15.34
CA ILE A 177 6.68 2.52 -16.64
C ILE A 177 5.75 1.43 -17.17
N TYR A 178 4.97 0.77 -16.29
CA TYR A 178 3.95 -0.17 -16.72
C TYR A 178 2.73 -0.12 -15.80
N ARG A 179 1.55 -0.18 -16.42
CA ARG A 179 0.24 -0.38 -15.80
C ARG A 179 -0.42 -1.55 -16.51
N GLY A 180 -0.84 -2.54 -15.77
CA GLY A 180 -1.44 -3.75 -16.33
C GLY A 180 -2.71 -4.15 -15.63
N LYS A 181 -3.61 -4.81 -16.38
CA LYS A 181 -4.71 -5.55 -15.79
C LYS A 181 -4.16 -6.82 -15.15
N LEU A 182 -4.69 -7.12 -13.98
CA LEU A 182 -4.37 -8.34 -13.26
C LEU A 182 -5.20 -9.51 -13.80
N PRO A 183 -4.63 -10.71 -13.86
CA PRO A 183 -5.39 -11.93 -14.11
C PRO A 183 -6.46 -12.18 -13.03
N ASP A 184 -7.44 -13.03 -13.32
CA ASP A 184 -8.45 -13.43 -12.33
C ASP A 184 -7.90 -14.53 -11.39
N TRP A 185 -6.85 -14.20 -10.65
CA TRP A 185 -6.29 -15.04 -9.62
C TRP A 185 -6.81 -14.66 -8.24
N LYS A 186 -7.01 -15.66 -7.41
CA LYS A 186 -7.28 -15.45 -5.99
C LYS A 186 -5.98 -15.25 -5.22
N VAL A 187 -6.04 -14.44 -4.18
CA VAL A 187 -4.92 -14.18 -3.26
C VAL A 187 -5.41 -14.31 -1.82
N GLY A 188 -4.68 -15.04 -1.00
CA GLY A 188 -4.87 -15.07 0.43
C GLY A 188 -4.10 -13.95 1.09
N ILE A 189 -4.70 -13.30 2.09
CA ILE A 189 -4.06 -12.30 2.94
C ILE A 189 -4.06 -12.84 4.36
N CYS A 190 -2.91 -12.82 5.01
CA CYS A 190 -2.78 -13.18 6.41
C CYS A 190 -2.20 -12.03 7.21
N ILE A 191 -2.90 -11.61 8.26
CA ILE A 191 -2.55 -10.50 9.14
C ILE A 191 -2.31 -11.06 10.54
N PRO A 192 -1.05 -11.17 11.01
CA PRO A 192 -0.76 -11.60 12.37
C PRO A 192 -1.17 -10.51 13.36
N LYS A 193 -2.10 -10.83 14.28
CA LYS A 193 -2.66 -9.86 15.25
C LYS A 193 -1.67 -9.50 16.35
N ASP A 194 -0.81 -10.44 16.68
CA ASP A 194 0.15 -10.32 17.78
C ASP A 194 1.41 -9.55 17.37
N LEU A 195 1.68 -9.49 16.06
CA LEU A 195 2.74 -8.63 15.53
C LEU A 195 2.23 -7.19 15.36
N ARG A 196 3.02 -6.26 15.83
CA ARG A 196 2.74 -4.83 15.67
C ARG A 196 3.35 -4.34 14.34
N GLY A 197 2.57 -3.62 13.54
CA GLY A 197 3.11 -2.88 12.40
C GLY A 197 4.15 -1.85 12.86
N LYS A 198 5.09 -1.51 12.00
CA LYS A 198 6.16 -0.56 12.33
C LYS A 198 5.63 0.87 12.31
N SER A 199 5.91 1.61 13.39
CA SER A 199 5.63 3.04 13.46
C SER A 199 6.48 3.81 12.44
N GLU A 200 6.08 5.04 12.14
CA GLU A 200 6.84 5.92 11.23
C GLU A 200 8.30 6.10 11.71
N GLN A 201 8.51 6.26 13.02
CA GLN A 201 9.85 6.39 13.56
C GLN A 201 10.69 5.12 13.37
N GLU A 202 10.08 3.95 13.52
CA GLU A 202 10.77 2.67 13.26
C GLU A 202 11.08 2.50 11.77
N GLU A 203 10.21 2.97 10.88
CA GLU A 203 10.49 3.00 9.43
C GLU A 203 11.68 3.91 9.12
N ILE A 204 11.75 5.10 9.71
CA ILE A 204 12.89 6.03 9.54
C ILE A 204 14.19 5.36 9.99
N VAL A 205 14.23 4.80 11.21
CA VAL A 205 15.40 4.10 11.74
C VAL A 205 15.81 2.92 10.84
N PHE A 206 14.84 2.21 10.27
CA PHE A 206 15.11 1.12 9.32
C PHE A 206 15.80 1.63 8.05
N PHE A 207 15.29 2.70 7.45
CA PHE A 207 15.89 3.29 6.26
C PHE A 207 17.29 3.83 6.56
N ASP A 208 17.47 4.58 7.63
CA ASP A 208 18.78 5.13 8.05
C ASP A 208 19.82 4.03 8.27
N LYS A 209 19.39 2.88 8.80
CA LYS A 209 20.28 1.77 9.09
C LYS A 209 20.69 0.97 7.86
N TYR A 210 19.78 0.79 6.91
CA TYR A 210 19.95 -0.17 5.83
C TYR A 210 20.05 0.43 4.43
N CYS A 211 19.79 1.71 4.27
CA CYS A 211 20.01 2.41 3.01
C CYS A 211 21.31 3.22 3.05
N PRO A 212 22.00 3.33 1.90
CA PRO A 212 21.69 2.64 0.64
C PRO A 212 22.12 1.17 0.65
N ILE A 213 21.46 0.33 -0.16
CA ILE A 213 21.96 -1.01 -0.47
C ILE A 213 22.90 -0.97 -1.68
N GLU A 214 23.74 -1.98 -1.84
CA GLU A 214 24.60 -2.08 -3.02
C GLU A 214 23.78 -2.23 -4.31
N LYS A 215 24.23 -1.57 -5.38
CA LYS A 215 23.57 -1.58 -6.68
C LYS A 215 23.38 -2.99 -7.28
N THR A 216 24.27 -3.93 -6.93
CA THR A 216 24.18 -5.33 -7.35
C THR A 216 22.89 -5.99 -6.90
N TYR A 217 22.45 -5.75 -5.66
CA TYR A 217 21.19 -6.25 -5.14
C TYR A 217 19.95 -5.65 -5.84
N VAL A 218 20.08 -4.42 -6.36
CA VAL A 218 19.00 -3.83 -7.18
C VAL A 218 18.84 -4.56 -8.50
N GLY A 219 19.93 -5.10 -9.07
CA GLY A 219 19.91 -5.91 -10.29
C GLY A 219 19.04 -7.16 -10.15
N ASP A 220 19.16 -7.89 -9.06
CA ASP A 220 18.35 -9.10 -8.78
C ASP A 220 16.86 -8.74 -8.67
N ILE A 221 16.56 -7.66 -7.94
CA ILE A 221 15.17 -7.17 -7.80
C ILE A 221 14.60 -6.76 -9.17
N LEU A 222 15.37 -6.05 -9.99
CA LEU A 222 14.94 -5.63 -11.32
C LEU A 222 14.72 -6.81 -12.25
N TYR A 223 15.59 -7.83 -12.23
CA TYR A 223 15.43 -9.04 -13.01
C TYR A 223 14.08 -9.69 -12.74
N GLU A 224 13.78 -9.97 -11.48
CA GLU A 224 12.52 -10.58 -11.07
C GLU A 224 11.31 -9.67 -11.34
N SER A 225 11.48 -8.35 -11.20
CA SER A 225 10.40 -7.40 -11.46
C SER A 225 10.00 -7.34 -12.92
N ILE A 226 10.96 -7.41 -13.84
CA ILE A 226 10.75 -7.26 -15.29
C ILE A 226 10.48 -8.62 -15.94
N TYR A 227 11.46 -9.52 -15.86
CA TYR A 227 11.41 -10.81 -16.56
C TYR A 227 10.51 -11.83 -15.85
N GLY A 228 10.29 -11.65 -14.57
CA GLY A 228 9.39 -12.48 -13.78
C GLY A 228 7.99 -11.87 -13.66
N ILE A 229 7.79 -10.96 -12.72
CA ILE A 229 6.45 -10.45 -12.33
C ILE A 229 5.73 -9.76 -13.50
N THR A 230 6.40 -8.81 -14.16
CA THR A 230 5.74 -8.00 -15.20
C THR A 230 5.40 -8.85 -16.42
N SER A 231 6.32 -9.71 -16.90
CA SER A 231 6.05 -10.61 -18.02
C SER A 231 4.93 -11.59 -17.68
N ALA A 232 4.97 -12.18 -16.48
CA ALA A 232 3.96 -13.13 -16.03
C ALA A 232 2.54 -12.53 -15.96
N ILE A 233 2.44 -11.24 -15.59
CA ILE A 233 1.14 -10.54 -15.61
C ILE A 233 0.66 -10.31 -17.05
N ILE A 234 1.55 -9.94 -17.97
CA ILE A 234 1.23 -9.70 -19.37
C ILE A 234 0.80 -11.00 -20.07
N GLU A 235 1.49 -12.09 -19.79
CA GLU A 235 1.29 -13.40 -20.41
C GLU A 235 0.29 -14.29 -19.67
N TYR A 236 -0.19 -13.85 -18.50
CA TYR A 236 -1.07 -14.62 -17.61
C TYR A 236 -0.40 -15.89 -17.09
N ASP A 237 0.94 -15.89 -16.95
CA ASP A 237 1.73 -17.03 -16.47
C ASP A 237 1.77 -17.08 -14.94
N TYR A 238 0.84 -17.83 -14.37
CA TYR A 238 0.75 -18.04 -12.92
C TYR A 238 2.03 -18.64 -12.32
N ASN A 239 2.65 -19.59 -13.00
CA ASN A 239 3.81 -20.30 -12.47
C ASN A 239 5.04 -19.38 -12.39
N VAL A 240 5.29 -18.60 -13.43
CA VAL A 240 6.38 -17.61 -13.44
C VAL A 240 6.10 -16.52 -12.38
N PHE A 241 4.87 -16.06 -12.24
CA PHE A 241 4.51 -15.12 -11.21
C PHE A 241 4.85 -15.64 -9.81
N CYS A 242 4.41 -16.85 -9.46
CA CYS A 242 4.68 -17.44 -8.14
C CYS A 242 6.17 -17.68 -7.90
N LYS A 243 6.92 -18.17 -8.91
CA LYS A 243 8.38 -18.32 -8.80
C LYS A 243 9.07 -17.01 -8.54
N SER A 244 8.71 -15.95 -9.24
CA SER A 244 9.32 -14.63 -9.09
C SER A 244 8.93 -13.95 -7.77
N ILE A 245 7.70 -14.13 -7.28
CA ILE A 245 7.34 -13.70 -5.92
C ILE A 245 8.28 -14.36 -4.90
N ASN A 246 8.47 -15.68 -4.99
CA ASN A 246 9.35 -16.41 -4.09
C ASN A 246 10.81 -15.94 -4.19
N ALA A 247 11.33 -15.70 -5.40
CA ALA A 247 12.67 -15.19 -5.64
C ALA A 247 12.86 -13.77 -5.04
N ILE A 248 11.89 -12.88 -5.26
CA ILE A 248 11.93 -11.53 -4.67
C ILE A 248 12.01 -11.58 -3.15
N GLN A 249 11.31 -12.51 -2.48
CA GLN A 249 11.37 -12.64 -1.03
C GLN A 249 12.77 -13.06 -0.54
N GLN A 250 13.64 -13.61 -1.39
CA GLN A 250 15.02 -13.94 -1.03
C GLN A 250 16.01 -12.80 -1.31
N THR A 251 15.61 -11.74 -1.98
CA THR A 251 16.47 -10.58 -2.25
C THR A 251 16.89 -9.88 -0.95
N ARG A 252 18.03 -9.18 -1.02
CA ARG A 252 18.59 -8.47 0.15
C ARG A 252 17.59 -7.54 0.81
N TRP A 253 16.84 -6.76 0.02
CA TRP A 253 15.88 -5.80 0.55
C TRP A 253 14.75 -6.49 1.32
N LYS A 254 14.12 -7.51 0.75
CA LYS A 254 13.03 -8.25 1.39
C LYS A 254 13.49 -9.04 2.61
N TYR A 255 14.72 -9.55 2.59
CA TYR A 255 15.32 -10.18 3.77
C TYR A 255 15.40 -9.17 4.93
N LEU A 256 15.88 -7.95 4.67
CA LEU A 256 15.97 -6.89 5.68
C LEU A 256 14.59 -6.49 6.22
N GLU A 257 13.60 -6.31 5.35
CA GLU A 257 12.22 -6.00 5.78
C GLU A 257 11.65 -7.10 6.69
N ARG A 258 11.81 -8.37 6.34
CA ARG A 258 11.32 -9.50 7.17
C ARG A 258 12.07 -9.62 8.51
N SER A 259 13.34 -9.27 8.55
CA SER A 259 14.13 -9.31 9.79
C SER A 259 13.58 -8.39 10.90
N LEU A 260 12.71 -7.43 10.57
CA LEU A 260 12.02 -6.59 11.54
C LEU A 260 11.06 -7.35 12.46
N TYR A 261 10.65 -8.55 12.07
CA TYR A 261 9.64 -9.34 12.78
C TYR A 261 10.17 -10.66 13.36
N GLY A 262 11.48 -10.90 13.22
CA GLY A 262 12.11 -12.07 13.82
C GLY A 262 11.62 -13.41 13.24
N ILE A 263 11.59 -14.43 14.10
CA ILE A 263 11.23 -15.79 13.70
C ILE A 263 9.73 -15.93 13.41
N GLU A 264 8.89 -15.15 14.04
CA GLU A 264 7.43 -15.30 13.99
C GLU A 264 6.89 -15.15 12.56
N ILE A 265 7.43 -14.19 11.79
CA ILE A 265 6.99 -13.99 10.40
C ILE A 265 7.49 -15.12 9.49
N ILE A 266 8.66 -15.67 9.79
CA ILE A 266 9.25 -16.78 9.05
C ILE A 266 8.46 -18.07 9.30
N GLU A 267 8.09 -18.35 10.54
CA GLU A 267 7.28 -19.52 10.90
C GLU A 267 5.88 -19.44 10.25
N LEU A 268 5.26 -18.26 10.26
CA LEU A 268 3.99 -18.04 9.59
C LEU A 268 4.10 -18.26 8.06
N GLU A 269 5.16 -17.73 7.44
CA GLU A 269 5.42 -17.95 6.01
C GLU A 269 5.59 -19.45 5.69
N GLN A 270 6.39 -20.16 6.50
CA GLN A 270 6.59 -21.59 6.36
C GLN A 270 5.29 -22.38 6.52
N LYS A 271 4.47 -22.01 7.51
CA LYS A 271 3.17 -22.64 7.73
C LYS A 271 2.25 -22.49 6.53
N ILE A 272 2.15 -21.28 5.97
CA ILE A 272 1.34 -21.02 4.78
C ILE A 272 1.81 -21.90 3.60
N ARG A 273 3.13 -22.04 3.42
CA ARG A 273 3.71 -22.93 2.38
C ARG A 273 3.38 -24.40 2.61
N GLN A 274 3.51 -24.88 3.85
CA GLN A 274 3.18 -26.27 4.21
C GLN A 274 1.71 -26.60 3.95
N LEU A 275 0.81 -25.63 4.05
CA LEU A 275 -0.61 -25.78 3.76
C LEU A 275 -0.95 -25.74 2.25
N GLY A 276 0.05 -25.57 1.38
CA GLY A 276 -0.09 -25.69 -0.07
C GLY A 276 -0.10 -24.36 -0.83
N ALA A 277 0.45 -23.30 -0.27
CA ALA A 277 0.66 -22.06 -1.04
C ALA A 277 1.85 -22.22 -2.02
N ASP A 278 1.64 -21.82 -3.28
CA ASP A 278 2.67 -21.83 -4.34
C ASP A 278 3.68 -20.71 -4.16
N CYS A 279 3.21 -19.57 -3.68
CA CYS A 279 4.08 -18.46 -3.29
C CYS A 279 3.55 -17.72 -2.06
N VAL A 280 4.48 -17.15 -1.29
CA VAL A 280 4.18 -16.31 -0.13
C VAL A 280 5.09 -15.09 -0.15
N GLY A 281 4.54 -13.92 0.11
CA GLY A 281 5.30 -12.69 0.21
C GLY A 281 4.79 -11.77 1.32
N MET A 282 5.69 -10.95 1.86
CA MET A 282 5.33 -9.89 2.80
C MET A 282 5.08 -8.58 2.05
N SER A 283 3.95 -7.95 2.32
CA SER A 283 3.59 -6.68 1.69
C SER A 283 4.28 -5.51 2.36
N SER A 284 5.09 -4.76 1.60
CA SER A 284 5.83 -3.59 2.10
C SER A 284 6.68 -3.97 3.32
N LEU A 285 6.76 -3.09 4.32
CA LEU A 285 7.43 -3.37 5.61
C LEU A 285 6.61 -4.32 6.52
N GLY A 286 5.52 -4.93 6.03
CA GLY A 286 4.75 -5.93 6.76
C GLY A 286 3.88 -5.38 7.90
N PRO A 287 3.45 -6.27 8.82
CA PRO A 287 3.68 -7.72 8.84
C PRO A 287 2.67 -8.55 8.01
N SER A 288 1.78 -7.92 7.22
CA SER A 288 0.84 -8.69 6.41
C SER A 288 1.53 -9.54 5.36
N LEU A 289 1.17 -10.81 5.29
CA LEU A 289 1.59 -11.74 4.24
C LEU A 289 0.48 -11.86 3.21
N PHE A 290 0.88 -12.01 1.95
CA PHE A 290 0.00 -12.42 0.86
C PHE A 290 0.51 -13.74 0.27
N PHE A 291 -0.40 -14.54 -0.24
CA PHE A 291 -0.03 -15.84 -0.82
C PHE A 291 -1.00 -16.24 -1.92
N LEU A 292 -0.48 -17.00 -2.88
CA LEU A 292 -1.29 -17.63 -3.92
C LEU A 292 -1.11 -19.14 -3.81
N GLY A 293 -2.12 -19.87 -4.27
CA GLY A 293 -2.15 -21.33 -4.27
C GLY A 293 -3.42 -21.83 -4.92
N GLU A 294 -3.48 -23.09 -5.26
CA GLU A 294 -4.63 -23.69 -5.92
C GLU A 294 -5.91 -23.58 -5.08
N ASN A 295 -5.80 -23.67 -3.76
CA ASN A 295 -6.95 -23.74 -2.85
C ASN A 295 -6.84 -22.79 -1.67
N ILE A 296 -6.90 -21.49 -1.97
CA ILE A 296 -6.76 -20.39 -0.99
C ILE A 296 -7.72 -20.54 0.19
N ASP A 297 -8.98 -20.88 -0.07
CA ASP A 297 -10.00 -20.97 0.98
C ASP A 297 -9.71 -22.12 1.95
N LYS A 298 -9.16 -23.24 1.46
CA LYS A 298 -8.71 -24.37 2.29
C LYS A 298 -7.49 -23.97 3.15
N ILE A 299 -6.51 -23.29 2.55
CA ILE A 299 -5.33 -22.81 3.28
C ILE A 299 -5.78 -21.89 4.42
N ILE A 300 -6.69 -20.97 4.14
CA ILE A 300 -7.23 -20.04 5.14
C ILE A 300 -7.98 -20.76 6.26
N ALA A 301 -8.80 -21.77 5.92
CA ALA A 301 -9.50 -22.56 6.92
C ALA A 301 -8.52 -23.26 7.87
N SER A 302 -7.52 -23.95 7.33
CA SER A 302 -6.48 -24.63 8.12
C SER A 302 -5.66 -23.64 8.96
N LEU A 303 -5.32 -22.47 8.44
CA LEU A 303 -4.62 -21.43 9.20
C LEU A 303 -5.43 -20.97 10.41
N ARG A 304 -6.74 -20.76 10.23
CA ARG A 304 -7.63 -20.34 11.34
C ARG A 304 -7.81 -21.40 12.42
N GLU A 305 -7.76 -22.68 12.04
CA GLU A 305 -7.86 -23.81 12.97
C GLU A 305 -6.56 -24.05 13.75
N GLU A 306 -5.40 -23.92 13.07
CA GLU A 306 -4.11 -24.32 13.62
C GLU A 306 -3.34 -23.17 14.27
N MET A 307 -3.70 -21.90 13.98
CA MET A 307 -2.99 -20.73 14.48
C MET A 307 -3.95 -19.73 15.12
N MET A 308 -3.76 -19.47 16.40
CA MET A 308 -4.41 -18.34 17.06
C MET A 308 -3.72 -17.02 16.70
N GLY A 309 -4.43 -15.91 16.89
CA GLY A 309 -3.81 -14.57 16.70
C GLY A 309 -3.61 -14.13 15.25
N ILE A 310 -4.27 -14.77 14.27
CA ILE A 310 -4.22 -14.34 12.86
C ILE A 310 -5.60 -13.94 12.34
N GLU A 311 -5.60 -13.03 11.38
CA GLU A 311 -6.75 -12.73 10.52
C GLU A 311 -6.40 -13.07 9.08
N CYS A 312 -7.27 -13.84 8.42
CA CYS A 312 -7.06 -14.23 7.03
C CYS A 312 -8.25 -13.85 6.17
N TYR A 313 -7.97 -13.41 4.95
CA TYR A 313 -8.97 -13.02 3.95
C TYR A 313 -8.67 -13.74 2.62
N SER A 314 -9.72 -14.26 1.99
CA SER A 314 -9.68 -14.62 0.57
C SER A 314 -10.06 -13.39 -0.24
N SER A 315 -9.21 -12.97 -1.14
CA SER A 315 -9.35 -11.76 -1.94
C SER A 315 -9.19 -12.08 -3.42
N LYS A 316 -9.71 -11.23 -4.28
CA LYS A 316 -9.39 -11.23 -5.70
C LYS A 316 -8.42 -10.12 -6.01
N LEU A 317 -7.66 -10.29 -7.07
CA LEU A 317 -6.91 -9.22 -7.68
C LEU A 317 -7.89 -8.18 -8.25
N ASN A 318 -7.65 -6.90 -7.96
CA ASN A 318 -8.60 -5.84 -8.25
C ASN A 318 -8.12 -4.93 -9.37
N ASN A 319 -8.91 -4.83 -10.43
CA ASN A 319 -8.65 -3.98 -11.59
C ASN A 319 -9.44 -2.67 -11.58
N GLN A 320 -10.03 -2.32 -10.44
CA GLN A 320 -10.79 -1.09 -10.26
C GLN A 320 -10.13 -0.21 -9.20
N GLY A 321 -10.15 1.09 -9.43
CA GLY A 321 -9.82 2.06 -8.39
C GLY A 321 -10.97 2.23 -7.39
N ARG A 322 -10.84 3.22 -6.51
CA ARG A 322 -11.90 3.55 -5.54
C ARG A 322 -13.25 3.76 -6.24
N LEU A 323 -14.32 3.44 -5.53
CA LEU A 323 -15.70 3.67 -5.95
C LEU A 323 -16.28 4.83 -5.13
N ILE A 324 -16.96 5.74 -5.81
CA ILE A 324 -17.60 6.91 -5.19
C ILE A 324 -19.12 6.78 -5.42
N THR A 325 -19.89 6.87 -4.35
CA THR A 325 -21.34 6.84 -4.37
C THR A 325 -21.86 8.08 -3.63
N TYR A 326 -22.82 8.76 -4.21
CA TYR A 326 -23.53 9.88 -3.57
C TYR A 326 -24.81 9.36 -2.92
N ALA A 327 -25.08 9.81 -1.69
CA ALA A 327 -26.30 9.50 -0.96
C ALA A 327 -27.45 10.46 -1.34
#